data_a8c957bd53913030eb632935ee425611
#
_entry.id   a8c957bd53913030eb632935ee425611
#
_cell.length_a   1.000
_cell.length_b   1.000
_cell.length_c   1.000
_cell.angle_alpha   90.00
_cell.angle_beta   90.00
_cell.angle_gamma   90.00
#
_symmetry.space_group_name_H-M   'P 1'
#
loop_
_entity.id
_entity.type
_entity.pdbx_description
1 polymer ?
#
loop_
_entity_poly.entity_id
_entity_poly.type
_entity_poly.pdbx_seq_one_letter_code
_entity_poly.pdbx_strand_id
1 'polypeptide(L)'
;MAERLSIAYSPCPNDTFVFHAWAHGEVPGADAPEVTFADIDVTNGLAERGELDVLKISYGALPWVLAEYALLPCGGALGRGCGPLVLTLPGVGSPGDLAGKTVAVPSERSTAYLLFRLWAARAVPGGFGEIVVLPFHEIMPAVQDGRVDAGLVIHEARFTYQQYGLHSLADMGEAWERETGLPIPLGAIVARRSLGAERLRELAATIRASVRQAWADPSASREYVLAHAQEMDPAVADQHIGLYVNEFTADLGEEGYEAVRALLTRAAAEGLVPPLDPGALAFPS
;
A
#
# COMPACT_ATOMS: atom_id res chain seq x y z
N MET A 1 -14.09 29.09 -12.72
CA MET A 1 -13.10 28.03 -13.05
C MET A 1 -13.55 26.82 -12.26
N ALA A 2 -13.64 25.65 -12.86
CA ALA A 2 -13.89 24.42 -12.10
C ALA A 2 -12.72 24.24 -11.09
N GLU A 3 -13.05 23.88 -9.86
CA GLU A 3 -12.05 23.61 -8.82
C GLU A 3 -11.21 22.41 -9.29
N ARG A 4 -9.88 22.51 -9.18
CA ARG A 4 -9.00 21.41 -9.53
C ARG A 4 -9.23 20.27 -8.55
N LEU A 5 -9.22 19.04 -9.05
CA LEU A 5 -9.25 17.85 -8.20
C LEU A 5 -7.99 17.80 -7.33
N SER A 6 -8.19 17.49 -6.06
CA SER A 6 -7.09 17.23 -5.12
C SER A 6 -6.78 15.75 -5.05
N ILE A 7 -5.48 15.40 -5.15
CA ILE A 7 -5.02 14.01 -4.99
C ILE A 7 -3.87 13.91 -3.99
N ALA A 8 -3.88 12.86 -3.16
CA ALA A 8 -2.73 12.52 -2.33
C ALA A 8 -2.25 11.09 -2.58
N TYR A 9 -0.94 10.93 -2.71
CA TYR A 9 -0.25 9.65 -2.80
C TYR A 9 1.17 9.76 -2.22
N SER A 10 1.81 8.60 -2.00
CA SER A 10 3.14 8.59 -1.41
C SER A 10 4.21 9.06 -2.42
N PRO A 11 5.34 9.61 -1.95
CA PRO A 11 6.48 9.93 -2.81
C PRO A 11 7.22 8.70 -3.33
N CYS A 12 6.73 7.49 -3.03
CA CYS A 12 7.36 6.24 -3.44
C CYS A 12 7.43 6.08 -4.97
N PRO A 13 8.45 5.38 -5.50
CA PRO A 13 8.68 5.23 -6.93
C PRO A 13 7.49 4.69 -7.72
N ASN A 14 6.75 3.73 -7.18
CA ASN A 14 5.57 3.18 -7.86
C ASN A 14 4.45 4.20 -8.05
N ASP A 15 4.19 5.06 -7.05
CA ASP A 15 3.10 6.04 -7.14
C ASP A 15 3.50 7.22 -8.04
N THR A 16 4.70 7.75 -7.86
CA THR A 16 5.22 8.83 -8.71
C THR A 16 5.32 8.38 -10.17
N PHE A 17 5.68 7.13 -10.43
CA PHE A 17 5.68 6.55 -11.78
C PHE A 17 4.26 6.47 -12.37
N VAL A 18 3.30 5.92 -11.63
CA VAL A 18 1.91 5.71 -12.08
C VAL A 18 1.20 7.02 -12.36
N PHE A 19 1.37 8.02 -11.50
CA PHE A 19 0.63 9.28 -11.56
C PHE A 19 1.35 10.39 -12.33
N HIS A 20 2.57 10.18 -12.81
CA HIS A 20 3.37 11.19 -13.50
C HIS A 20 2.60 11.91 -14.60
N ALA A 21 2.10 11.18 -15.59
CA ALA A 21 1.46 11.79 -16.75
C ALA A 21 0.20 12.59 -16.38
N TRP A 22 -0.59 12.11 -15.42
CA TRP A 22 -1.74 12.86 -14.94
C TRP A 22 -1.33 14.09 -14.13
N ALA A 23 -0.36 13.97 -13.23
CA ALA A 23 0.14 15.09 -12.42
C ALA A 23 0.69 16.24 -13.27
N HIS A 24 1.25 15.94 -14.46
CA HIS A 24 1.80 16.93 -15.40
C HIS A 24 0.82 17.38 -16.49
N GLY A 25 -0.45 16.90 -16.46
CA GLY A 25 -1.45 17.28 -17.47
C GLY A 25 -1.19 16.68 -18.85
N GLU A 26 -0.45 15.58 -18.92
CA GLU A 26 -0.08 14.90 -20.16
C GLU A 26 -1.13 13.88 -20.60
N VAL A 27 -2.13 13.59 -19.75
CA VAL A 27 -3.25 12.71 -20.12
C VAL A 27 -4.25 13.50 -20.95
N PRO A 28 -4.49 13.15 -22.23
CA PRO A 28 -5.41 13.88 -23.10
C PRO A 28 -6.82 13.97 -22.51
N GLY A 29 -7.36 15.18 -22.44
CA GLY A 29 -8.72 15.45 -21.96
C GLY A 29 -8.89 15.44 -20.44
N ALA A 30 -7.80 15.29 -19.66
CA ALA A 30 -7.82 15.37 -18.22
C ALA A 30 -7.00 16.58 -17.74
N ASP A 31 -7.58 17.35 -16.80
CA ASP A 31 -6.84 18.42 -16.14
C ASP A 31 -5.86 17.84 -15.11
N ALA A 32 -4.69 18.50 -14.97
CA ALA A 32 -3.74 18.16 -13.92
C ALA A 32 -4.35 18.41 -12.54
N PRO A 33 -4.27 17.45 -11.61
CA PRO A 33 -4.76 17.62 -10.24
C PRO A 33 -3.83 18.49 -9.41
N GLU A 34 -4.29 18.91 -8.23
CA GLU A 34 -3.42 19.42 -7.17
C GLU A 34 -2.87 18.22 -6.39
N VAL A 35 -1.55 18.03 -6.42
CA VAL A 35 -0.88 16.87 -5.83
C VAL A 35 -0.36 17.18 -4.44
N THR A 36 -0.69 16.35 -3.46
CA THR A 36 -0.11 16.32 -2.12
C THR A 36 0.68 15.02 -1.94
N PHE A 37 1.96 15.14 -1.60
CA PHE A 37 2.78 13.99 -1.22
C PHE A 37 2.67 13.73 0.27
N ALA A 38 2.28 12.53 0.64
CA ALA A 38 2.21 12.12 2.03
C ALA A 38 2.33 10.59 2.14
N ASP A 39 2.96 10.12 3.21
CA ASP A 39 3.06 8.70 3.50
C ASP A 39 1.68 8.07 3.74
N ILE A 40 1.60 6.75 3.56
CA ILE A 40 0.32 6.01 3.52
C ILE A 40 -0.48 6.11 4.84
N ASP A 41 0.18 6.27 5.97
CA ASP A 41 -0.46 6.48 7.27
C ASP A 41 -1.17 7.85 7.33
N VAL A 42 -0.53 8.89 6.78
CA VAL A 42 -1.11 10.23 6.67
C VAL A 42 -2.31 10.22 5.71
N THR A 43 -2.16 9.61 4.54
CA THR A 43 -3.26 9.54 3.55
C THR A 43 -4.44 8.71 4.04
N ASN A 44 -4.21 7.62 4.80
CA ASN A 44 -5.27 6.90 5.50
C ASN A 44 -6.07 7.84 6.43
N GLY A 45 -5.36 8.65 7.23
CA GLY A 45 -5.99 9.62 8.13
C GLY A 45 -6.75 10.72 7.40
N LEU A 46 -6.24 11.24 6.26
CA LEU A 46 -6.94 12.19 5.41
C LEU A 46 -8.27 11.61 4.88
N ALA A 47 -8.24 10.35 4.42
CA ALA A 47 -9.43 9.66 3.95
C ALA A 47 -10.46 9.43 5.07
N GLU A 48 -10.02 9.03 6.28
CA GLU A 48 -10.92 8.86 7.43
C GLU A 48 -11.61 10.18 7.85
N ARG A 49 -10.96 11.33 7.64
CA ARG A 49 -11.55 12.66 7.89
C ARG A 49 -12.35 13.20 6.72
N GLY A 50 -12.41 12.45 5.61
CA GLY A 50 -13.10 12.91 4.42
C GLY A 50 -12.42 14.11 3.74
N GLU A 51 -11.10 14.22 3.81
CA GLU A 51 -10.33 15.26 3.14
C GLU A 51 -9.88 14.79 1.75
N LEU A 52 -9.72 15.74 0.81
CA LEU A 52 -9.29 15.52 -0.58
C LEU A 52 -10.25 14.67 -1.43
N ASP A 53 -10.12 14.77 -2.74
CA ASP A 53 -11.03 14.10 -3.68
C ASP A 53 -10.59 12.68 -4.02
N VAL A 54 -9.28 12.48 -4.20
CA VAL A 54 -8.67 11.20 -4.58
C VAL A 54 -7.49 10.91 -3.66
N LEU A 55 -7.40 9.69 -3.14
CA LEU A 55 -6.30 9.31 -2.25
C LEU A 55 -5.80 7.91 -2.56
N LYS A 56 -4.48 7.74 -2.43
CA LYS A 56 -3.87 6.42 -2.24
C LYS A 56 -3.93 6.08 -0.77
N ILE A 57 -4.58 4.96 -0.43
CA ILE A 57 -4.71 4.48 0.95
C ILE A 57 -4.35 3.00 1.06
N SER A 58 -4.16 2.50 2.26
CA SER A 58 -4.05 1.06 2.51
C SER A 58 -5.37 0.35 2.22
N TYR A 59 -5.35 -0.85 1.59
CA TYR A 59 -6.55 -1.68 1.52
C TYR A 59 -7.11 -1.98 2.91
N GLY A 60 -6.24 -2.10 3.91
CA GLY A 60 -6.63 -2.26 5.30
C GLY A 60 -7.48 -1.12 5.86
N ALA A 61 -7.37 0.09 5.33
CA ALA A 61 -8.15 1.25 5.76
C ALA A 61 -9.54 1.36 5.10
N LEU A 62 -9.80 0.62 4.00
CA LEU A 62 -11.06 0.70 3.26
C LEU A 62 -12.32 0.61 4.14
N PRO A 63 -12.44 -0.32 5.11
CA PRO A 63 -13.66 -0.47 5.88
C PRO A 63 -14.13 0.79 6.62
N TRP A 64 -13.21 1.72 6.90
CA TRP A 64 -13.53 2.97 7.59
C TRP A 64 -13.94 4.12 6.65
N VAL A 65 -13.61 4.01 5.35
CA VAL A 65 -13.78 5.13 4.40
C VAL A 65 -14.81 4.86 3.29
N LEU A 66 -15.24 3.62 3.09
CA LEU A 66 -16.14 3.24 1.98
C LEU A 66 -17.53 3.89 2.01
N ALA A 67 -17.94 4.48 3.16
CA ALA A 67 -19.16 5.28 3.21
C ALA A 67 -19.06 6.55 2.36
N GLU A 68 -17.89 7.19 2.35
CA GLU A 68 -17.64 8.45 1.65
C GLU A 68 -16.86 8.29 0.34
N TYR A 69 -16.04 7.24 0.24
CA TYR A 69 -15.19 7.00 -0.92
C TYR A 69 -15.59 5.72 -1.67
N ALA A 70 -15.38 5.74 -2.96
CA ALA A 70 -15.46 4.57 -3.83
C ALA A 70 -14.05 4.02 -4.07
N LEU A 71 -13.86 2.70 -4.03
CA LEU A 71 -12.65 2.04 -4.51
C LEU A 71 -12.58 2.18 -6.03
N LEU A 72 -11.50 2.77 -6.54
CA LEU A 72 -11.23 2.79 -7.98
C LEU A 72 -10.60 1.47 -8.42
N PRO A 73 -10.96 0.97 -9.60
CA PRO A 73 -10.50 -0.33 -10.09
C PRO A 73 -9.09 -0.29 -10.71
N CYS A 74 -8.29 0.71 -10.41
CA CYS A 74 -6.96 0.92 -11.00
C CYS A 74 -6.10 1.87 -10.17
N GLY A 75 -4.80 1.95 -10.49
CA GLY A 75 -3.82 2.83 -9.86
C GLY A 75 -3.26 2.30 -8.54
N GLY A 76 -3.82 1.23 -7.99
CA GLY A 76 -3.39 0.63 -6.74
C GLY A 76 -2.15 -0.25 -6.86
N ALA A 77 -1.62 -0.66 -5.71
CA ALA A 77 -0.55 -1.64 -5.57
C ALA A 77 -1.15 -2.96 -5.05
N LEU A 78 -1.14 -3.98 -5.89
CA LEU A 78 -1.57 -5.34 -5.62
C LEU A 78 -0.75 -6.25 -6.53
N GLY A 79 -0.28 -7.38 -6.02
CA GLY A 79 0.56 -8.25 -6.83
C GLY A 79 1.00 -9.52 -6.11
N ARG A 80 2.07 -10.13 -6.61
CA ARG A 80 2.68 -11.35 -6.05
C ARG A 80 4.14 -11.10 -5.70
N GLY A 81 4.63 -11.77 -4.66
CA GLY A 81 6.03 -11.64 -4.22
C GLY A 81 6.39 -10.25 -3.68
N CYS A 82 5.43 -9.41 -3.32
CA CYS A 82 5.63 -8.00 -2.97
C CYS A 82 5.16 -7.65 -1.54
N GLY A 83 5.14 -8.62 -0.63
CA GLY A 83 4.63 -8.44 0.72
C GLY A 83 5.51 -7.63 1.65
N PRO A 84 4.94 -7.13 2.75
CA PRO A 84 5.72 -6.62 3.88
C PRO A 84 6.63 -7.70 4.47
N LEU A 85 7.76 -7.28 5.04
CA LEU A 85 8.70 -8.19 5.71
C LEU A 85 8.66 -7.98 7.22
N VAL A 86 8.77 -9.08 7.96
CA VAL A 86 9.10 -9.06 9.39
C VAL A 86 10.60 -9.24 9.52
N LEU A 87 11.28 -8.20 9.98
CA LEU A 87 12.73 -8.16 10.14
C LEU A 87 13.14 -8.31 11.58
N THR A 88 14.25 -9.02 11.80
CA THR A 88 14.85 -9.23 13.13
C THR A 88 16.37 -9.13 13.04
N LEU A 89 17.04 -9.10 14.17
CA LEU A 89 18.47 -9.36 14.25
C LEU A 89 18.74 -10.84 13.92
N PRO A 90 19.96 -11.17 13.44
CA PRO A 90 20.38 -12.55 13.26
C PRO A 90 20.27 -13.35 14.58
N GLY A 91 19.83 -14.62 14.45
CA GLY A 91 19.67 -15.50 15.63
C GLY A 91 18.22 -15.79 16.02
N VAL A 92 17.26 -15.00 15.54
CA VAL A 92 15.83 -15.34 15.59
C VAL A 92 15.53 -16.32 14.47
N GLY A 93 15.24 -17.56 14.81
CA GLY A 93 15.16 -18.65 13.83
C GLY A 93 13.75 -19.06 13.41
N SER A 94 12.75 -18.68 14.20
CA SER A 94 11.35 -19.07 13.95
C SER A 94 10.36 -17.98 14.37
N PRO A 95 9.14 -17.97 13.78
CA PRO A 95 8.08 -17.07 14.21
C PRO A 95 7.72 -17.19 15.69
N GLY A 96 7.84 -18.39 16.28
CA GLY A 96 7.58 -18.63 17.70
C GLY A 96 8.48 -17.83 18.64
N ASP A 97 9.68 -17.44 18.19
CA ASP A 97 10.63 -16.65 18.97
C ASP A 97 10.17 -15.21 19.19
N LEU A 98 9.12 -14.77 18.45
CA LEU A 98 8.44 -13.47 18.66
C LEU A 98 7.43 -13.50 19.83
N ALA A 99 7.20 -14.65 20.48
CA ALA A 99 6.27 -14.72 21.59
C ALA A 99 6.71 -13.79 22.73
N GLY A 100 5.81 -12.89 23.14
CA GLY A 100 6.07 -11.87 24.16
C GLY A 100 7.05 -10.77 23.77
N LYS A 101 7.46 -10.68 22.50
CA LYS A 101 8.44 -9.71 21.98
C LYS A 101 7.79 -8.41 21.52
N THR A 102 8.56 -7.32 21.51
CA THR A 102 8.13 -6.01 21.03
C THR A 102 8.35 -5.89 19.53
N VAL A 103 7.31 -5.49 18.79
CA VAL A 103 7.35 -5.35 17.34
C VAL A 103 7.03 -3.92 16.94
N ALA A 104 7.94 -3.30 16.18
CA ALA A 104 7.68 -1.99 15.57
C ALA A 104 6.89 -2.13 14.26
N VAL A 105 5.90 -1.26 14.08
CA VAL A 105 5.08 -1.21 12.86
C VAL A 105 4.92 0.24 12.39
N PRO A 106 4.73 0.50 11.07
CA PRO A 106 4.59 1.86 10.57
C PRO A 106 3.22 2.48 10.88
N SER A 107 2.19 1.66 10.96
CA SER A 107 0.81 2.11 11.24
C SER A 107 -0.08 0.91 11.54
N GLU A 108 -0.99 1.06 12.50
CA GLU A 108 -2.01 0.05 12.80
C GLU A 108 -3.18 0.05 11.80
N ARG A 109 -3.27 1.07 10.92
CA ARG A 109 -4.25 1.17 9.82
C ARG A 109 -3.72 0.64 8.49
N SER A 110 -2.45 0.20 8.44
CA SER A 110 -1.85 -0.29 7.20
C SER A 110 -2.28 -1.72 6.87
N THR A 111 -2.30 -2.05 5.58
CA THR A 111 -2.47 -3.43 5.13
C THR A 111 -1.35 -4.32 5.64
N ALA A 112 -0.14 -3.78 5.76
CA ALA A 112 1.00 -4.49 6.31
C ALA A 112 0.73 -5.00 7.72
N TYR A 113 0.22 -4.12 8.59
CA TYR A 113 -0.15 -4.49 9.95
C TYR A 113 -1.27 -5.54 9.98
N LEU A 114 -2.27 -5.38 9.13
CA LEU A 114 -3.38 -6.33 9.04
C LEU A 114 -2.91 -7.74 8.67
N LEU A 115 -2.06 -7.85 7.66
CA LEU A 115 -1.44 -9.11 7.24
C LEU A 115 -0.55 -9.70 8.33
N PHE A 116 0.25 -8.86 8.99
CA PHE A 116 1.06 -9.28 10.12
C PHE A 116 0.22 -9.84 11.27
N ARG A 117 -0.89 -9.20 11.63
CA ARG A 117 -1.81 -9.69 12.67
C ARG A 117 -2.44 -11.03 12.31
N LEU A 118 -2.90 -11.18 11.05
CA LEU A 118 -3.48 -12.44 10.57
C LEU A 118 -2.44 -13.58 10.58
N TRP A 119 -1.22 -13.28 10.16
CA TRP A 119 -0.12 -14.25 10.18
C TRP A 119 0.28 -14.61 11.62
N ALA A 120 0.48 -13.61 12.48
CA ALA A 120 0.98 -13.81 13.84
C ALA A 120 -0.02 -14.60 14.71
N ALA A 121 -1.32 -14.44 14.50
CA ALA A 121 -2.35 -15.23 15.19
C ALA A 121 -2.18 -16.74 15.03
N ARG A 122 -1.50 -17.19 13.96
CA ARG A 122 -1.25 -18.60 13.67
C ARG A 122 0.20 -19.01 13.90
N ALA A 123 1.13 -18.11 13.62
CA ALA A 123 2.56 -18.41 13.58
C ALA A 123 3.30 -18.12 14.90
N VAL A 124 2.71 -17.29 15.78
CA VAL A 124 3.32 -16.88 17.06
C VAL A 124 2.47 -17.38 18.23
N PRO A 125 2.78 -18.56 18.78
CA PRO A 125 2.04 -19.11 19.92
C PRO A 125 2.11 -18.18 21.14
N GLY A 126 0.96 -17.82 21.70
CA GLY A 126 0.88 -16.88 22.83
C GLY A 126 0.93 -15.40 22.42
N GLY A 127 1.09 -15.11 21.11
CA GLY A 127 1.14 -13.75 20.57
C GLY A 127 2.48 -13.04 20.86
N PHE A 128 2.67 -11.91 20.23
CA PHE A 128 3.76 -10.98 20.56
C PHE A 128 3.39 -10.13 21.80
N GLY A 129 4.37 -9.42 22.38
CA GLY A 129 4.17 -8.60 23.59
C GLY A 129 3.55 -7.25 23.27
N GLU A 130 4.33 -6.31 22.80
CA GLU A 130 3.94 -4.94 22.55
C GLU A 130 4.05 -4.59 21.07
N ILE A 131 3.10 -3.79 20.56
CA ILE A 131 3.21 -3.10 19.27
C ILE A 131 3.62 -1.66 19.53
N VAL A 132 4.70 -1.23 18.87
CA VAL A 132 5.18 0.15 18.89
C VAL A 132 5.02 0.74 17.49
N VAL A 133 4.27 1.83 17.38
CA VAL A 133 4.16 2.56 16.10
C VAL A 133 5.35 3.50 15.98
N LEU A 134 6.14 3.35 14.93
CA LEU A 134 7.29 4.20 14.63
C LEU A 134 7.18 4.75 13.20
N PRO A 135 7.73 5.95 12.94
CA PRO A 135 7.94 6.42 11.58
C PRO A 135 8.69 5.38 10.76
N PHE A 136 8.30 5.22 9.50
CA PHE A 136 8.82 4.15 8.64
C PHE A 136 10.36 4.06 8.64
N HIS A 137 11.04 5.20 8.49
CA HIS A 137 12.49 5.29 8.45
C HIS A 137 13.20 4.95 9.78
N GLU A 138 12.48 4.91 10.89
CA GLU A 138 13.02 4.56 12.21
C GLU A 138 12.94 3.08 12.54
N ILE A 139 12.15 2.29 11.82
CA ILE A 139 11.88 0.88 12.15
C ILE A 139 13.16 0.05 12.05
N MET A 140 13.86 0.07 10.91
CA MET A 140 15.10 -0.70 10.75
C MET A 140 16.20 -0.29 11.73
N PRO A 141 16.49 1.01 11.94
CA PRO A 141 17.39 1.44 13.01
C PRO A 141 16.95 0.95 14.41
N ALA A 142 15.66 0.96 14.73
CA ALA A 142 15.18 0.50 16.03
C ALA A 142 15.42 -0.99 16.25
N VAL A 143 15.28 -1.82 15.24
CA VAL A 143 15.62 -3.26 15.28
C VAL A 143 17.13 -3.45 15.40
N GLN A 144 17.93 -2.73 14.60
CA GLN A 144 19.39 -2.79 14.60
C GLN A 144 19.97 -2.45 15.98
N ASP A 145 19.43 -1.42 16.62
CA ASP A 145 19.86 -0.95 17.95
C ASP A 145 19.31 -1.81 19.09
N GLY A 146 18.45 -2.79 18.82
CA GLY A 146 17.79 -3.62 19.83
C GLY A 146 16.76 -2.87 20.69
N ARG A 147 16.24 -1.74 20.23
CA ARG A 147 15.16 -0.99 20.89
C ARG A 147 13.82 -1.71 20.77
N VAL A 148 13.65 -2.50 19.73
CA VAL A 148 12.54 -3.43 19.50
C VAL A 148 13.11 -4.77 19.03
N ASP A 149 12.39 -5.86 19.25
CA ASP A 149 12.84 -7.21 18.89
C ASP A 149 12.64 -7.52 17.40
N ALA A 150 11.61 -6.93 16.79
CA ALA A 150 11.30 -7.09 15.38
C ALA A 150 10.70 -5.81 14.80
N GLY A 151 10.75 -5.69 13.45
CA GLY A 151 10.16 -4.58 12.71
C GLY A 151 9.38 -5.07 11.50
N LEU A 152 8.18 -4.53 11.32
CA LEU A 152 7.38 -4.72 10.10
C LEU A 152 7.73 -3.62 9.10
N VAL A 153 8.31 -3.99 7.97
CA VAL A 153 8.74 -3.03 6.95
C VAL A 153 8.02 -3.22 5.64
N ILE A 154 7.91 -2.13 4.91
CA ILE A 154 7.26 -2.01 3.61
C ILE A 154 8.18 -1.26 2.64
N HIS A 155 7.71 -0.95 1.43
CA HIS A 155 8.39 -0.10 0.45
C HIS A 155 9.84 -0.55 0.14
N GLU A 156 10.74 0.39 0.02
CA GLU A 156 12.16 0.20 -0.34
C GLU A 156 12.96 -0.59 0.69
N ALA A 157 12.52 -0.62 1.95
CA ALA A 157 13.17 -1.39 3.00
C ALA A 157 13.32 -2.89 2.65
N ARG A 158 12.40 -3.41 1.80
CA ARG A 158 12.49 -4.78 1.25
C ARG A 158 13.79 -5.03 0.49
N PHE A 159 14.38 -4.01 -0.11
CA PHE A 159 15.61 -4.10 -0.92
C PHE A 159 16.88 -3.71 -0.16
N THR A 160 16.73 -3.03 0.98
CA THR A 160 17.86 -2.38 1.67
C THR A 160 18.12 -2.91 3.08
N TYR A 161 17.25 -3.74 3.66
CA TYR A 161 17.36 -4.22 5.04
C TYR A 161 18.66 -4.93 5.39
N GLN A 162 19.30 -5.62 4.41
CA GLN A 162 20.59 -6.29 4.64
C GLN A 162 21.71 -5.31 4.98
N GLN A 163 21.61 -4.05 4.53
CA GLN A 163 22.58 -2.99 4.84
C GLN A 163 22.57 -2.62 6.34
N TYR A 164 21.46 -2.92 7.02
CA TYR A 164 21.32 -2.78 8.48
C TYR A 164 21.72 -4.04 9.26
N GLY A 165 22.23 -5.05 8.56
CA GLY A 165 22.57 -6.35 9.19
C GLY A 165 21.34 -7.12 9.68
N LEU A 166 20.16 -6.81 9.17
CA LEU A 166 18.91 -7.45 9.55
C LEU A 166 18.63 -8.70 8.74
N HIS A 167 17.80 -9.57 9.28
CA HIS A 167 17.33 -10.81 8.67
C HIS A 167 15.81 -10.79 8.46
N SER A 168 15.34 -11.29 7.32
CA SER A 168 13.92 -11.49 7.07
C SER A 168 13.44 -12.77 7.73
N LEU A 169 12.67 -12.66 8.80
CA LEU A 169 12.07 -13.79 9.51
C LEU A 169 10.85 -14.34 8.75
N ALA A 170 10.06 -13.45 8.14
CA ALA A 170 8.88 -13.83 7.38
C ALA A 170 8.54 -12.77 6.32
N ASP A 171 8.00 -13.26 5.19
CA ASP A 171 7.43 -12.45 4.12
C ASP A 171 5.90 -12.63 4.16
N MET A 172 5.18 -11.51 4.36
CA MET A 172 3.72 -11.54 4.46
C MET A 172 3.06 -11.84 3.13
N GLY A 173 3.73 -11.52 2.00
CA GLY A 173 3.26 -11.88 0.67
C GLY A 173 3.31 -13.40 0.45
N GLU A 174 4.45 -14.01 0.73
CA GLU A 174 4.60 -15.48 0.63
C GLU A 174 3.63 -16.21 1.57
N ALA A 175 3.43 -15.70 2.78
CA ALA A 175 2.49 -16.28 3.73
C ALA A 175 1.05 -16.18 3.22
N TRP A 176 0.65 -15.02 2.70
CA TRP A 176 -0.67 -14.77 2.14
C TRP A 176 -0.94 -15.64 0.90
N GLU A 177 -0.03 -15.65 -0.06
CA GLU A 177 -0.18 -16.42 -1.30
C GLU A 177 -0.24 -17.93 -1.04
N ARG A 178 0.58 -18.44 -0.12
CA ARG A 178 0.55 -19.85 0.28
C ARG A 178 -0.80 -20.27 0.89
N GLU A 179 -1.43 -19.37 1.65
CA GLU A 179 -2.70 -19.66 2.32
C GLU A 179 -3.91 -19.50 1.42
N THR A 180 -3.86 -18.58 0.48
CA THR A 180 -5.04 -18.15 -0.29
C THR A 180 -4.96 -18.47 -1.76
N GLY A 181 -3.75 -18.60 -2.30
CA GLY A 181 -3.50 -18.63 -3.74
C GLY A 181 -3.69 -17.27 -4.44
N LEU A 182 -4.15 -16.26 -3.70
CA LEU A 182 -4.48 -14.93 -4.25
C LEU A 182 -3.30 -13.97 -4.20
N PRO A 183 -3.24 -12.97 -5.09
CA PRO A 183 -2.27 -11.89 -4.99
C PRO A 183 -2.47 -11.09 -3.69
N ILE A 184 -1.42 -10.41 -3.23
CA ILE A 184 -1.47 -9.62 -2.01
C ILE A 184 -1.96 -8.20 -2.31
N PRO A 185 -3.09 -7.73 -1.72
CA PRO A 185 -3.51 -6.34 -1.81
C PRO A 185 -2.71 -5.49 -0.82
N LEU A 186 -2.18 -4.34 -1.27
CA LEU A 186 -1.36 -3.44 -0.44
C LEU A 186 -1.96 -2.04 -0.36
N GLY A 187 -2.03 -1.32 -1.49
CA GLY A 187 -2.53 0.05 -1.54
C GLY A 187 -3.62 0.24 -2.59
N ALA A 188 -4.70 0.90 -2.20
CA ALA A 188 -5.88 1.19 -3.01
C ALA A 188 -5.91 2.65 -3.45
N ILE A 189 -6.53 2.94 -4.59
CA ILE A 189 -6.96 4.29 -4.93
C ILE A 189 -8.45 4.42 -4.61
N VAL A 190 -8.79 5.46 -3.87
CA VAL A 190 -10.17 5.80 -3.56
C VAL A 190 -10.50 7.21 -4.05
N ALA A 191 -11.75 7.43 -4.44
CA ALA A 191 -12.24 8.75 -4.82
C ALA A 191 -13.60 9.03 -4.17
N ARG A 192 -13.86 10.30 -3.86
CA ARG A 192 -15.13 10.72 -3.18
C ARG A 192 -16.34 10.30 -3.99
N ARG A 193 -17.29 9.65 -3.33
CA ARG A 193 -18.58 9.28 -3.94
C ARG A 193 -19.40 10.49 -4.36
N SER A 194 -19.24 11.64 -3.67
CA SER A 194 -19.90 12.89 -4.01
C SER A 194 -19.54 13.46 -5.38
N LEU A 195 -18.45 13.03 -5.99
CA LEU A 195 -18.08 13.36 -7.38
C LEU A 195 -19.09 12.80 -8.40
N GLY A 196 -19.84 11.76 -8.02
CA GLY A 196 -20.81 11.09 -8.89
C GLY A 196 -20.21 10.03 -9.81
N ALA A 197 -21.05 9.11 -10.27
CA ALA A 197 -20.62 7.92 -11.03
C ALA A 197 -19.89 8.25 -12.33
N GLU A 198 -20.32 9.27 -13.07
CA GLU A 198 -19.67 9.69 -14.31
C GLU A 198 -18.24 10.15 -14.05
N ARG A 199 -18.04 11.04 -13.08
CA ARG A 199 -16.72 11.55 -12.73
C ARG A 199 -15.79 10.47 -12.18
N LEU A 200 -16.32 9.50 -11.43
CA LEU A 200 -15.56 8.34 -10.97
C LEU A 200 -15.06 7.48 -12.15
N ARG A 201 -15.91 7.28 -13.20
CA ARG A 201 -15.49 6.56 -14.42
C ARG A 201 -14.42 7.32 -15.20
N GLU A 202 -14.56 8.64 -15.33
CA GLU A 202 -13.54 9.49 -15.96
C GLU A 202 -12.20 9.42 -15.23
N LEU A 203 -12.22 9.48 -13.89
CA LEU A 203 -11.02 9.33 -13.05
C LEU A 203 -10.35 7.97 -13.26
N ALA A 204 -11.11 6.90 -13.26
CA ALA A 204 -10.56 5.58 -13.53
C ALA A 204 -9.95 5.49 -14.95
N ALA A 205 -10.58 6.08 -15.94
CA ALA A 205 -10.04 6.14 -17.30
C ALA A 205 -8.75 6.96 -17.39
N THR A 206 -8.71 8.11 -16.69
CA THR A 206 -7.53 8.99 -16.59
C THR A 206 -6.36 8.27 -15.95
N ILE A 207 -6.58 7.59 -14.81
CA ILE A 207 -5.53 6.84 -14.10
C ILE A 207 -5.01 5.70 -14.97
N ARG A 208 -5.90 4.94 -15.63
CA ARG A 208 -5.48 3.89 -16.58
C ARG A 208 -4.66 4.44 -17.74
N ALA A 209 -5.01 5.62 -18.26
CA ALA A 209 -4.24 6.27 -19.30
C ALA A 209 -2.85 6.68 -18.80
N SER A 210 -2.74 7.23 -17.59
CA SER A 210 -1.46 7.56 -16.95
C SER A 210 -0.56 6.32 -16.78
N VAL A 211 -1.11 5.21 -16.26
CA VAL A 211 -0.39 3.92 -16.15
C VAL A 211 0.14 3.45 -17.52
N ARG A 212 -0.70 3.50 -18.55
CA ARG A 212 -0.30 3.05 -19.90
C ARG A 212 0.80 3.94 -20.50
N GLN A 213 0.74 5.25 -20.28
CA GLN A 213 1.79 6.18 -20.72
C GLN A 213 3.10 5.90 -19.99
N ALA A 214 3.06 5.67 -18.69
CA ALA A 214 4.24 5.31 -17.90
C ALA A 214 4.90 4.01 -18.40
N TRP A 215 4.12 3.01 -18.80
CA TRP A 215 4.65 1.79 -19.42
C TRP A 215 5.17 2.01 -20.84
N ALA A 216 4.52 2.87 -21.62
CA ALA A 216 4.95 3.14 -23.00
C ALA A 216 6.28 3.90 -23.08
N ASP A 217 6.51 4.81 -22.13
CA ASP A 217 7.76 5.54 -21.98
C ASP A 217 8.15 5.66 -20.48
N PRO A 218 8.81 4.64 -19.91
CA PRO A 218 9.26 4.68 -18.53
C PRO A 218 10.28 5.80 -18.23
N SER A 219 10.96 6.29 -19.27
CA SER A 219 11.98 7.34 -19.11
C SER A 219 11.37 8.72 -18.84
N ALA A 220 10.15 8.98 -19.29
CA ALA A 220 9.48 10.27 -19.11
C ALA A 220 9.29 10.64 -17.62
N SER A 221 9.05 9.68 -16.77
CA SER A 221 8.84 9.91 -15.33
C SER A 221 10.11 9.84 -14.48
N ARG A 222 11.27 9.47 -15.06
CA ARG A 222 12.47 9.11 -14.29
C ARG A 222 12.98 10.23 -13.38
N GLU A 223 13.07 11.44 -13.90
CA GLU A 223 13.53 12.60 -13.12
C GLU A 223 12.56 12.90 -11.97
N TYR A 224 11.26 12.85 -12.26
CA TYR A 224 10.22 13.07 -11.27
C TYR A 224 10.23 11.99 -10.18
N VAL A 225 10.36 10.73 -10.54
CA VAL A 225 10.47 9.60 -9.58
C VAL A 225 11.65 9.81 -8.65
N LEU A 226 12.85 10.05 -9.21
CA LEU A 226 14.07 10.23 -8.41
C LEU A 226 14.06 11.48 -7.55
N ALA A 227 13.39 12.56 -8.00
CA ALA A 227 13.26 13.79 -7.22
C ALA A 227 12.40 13.65 -5.97
N HIS A 228 11.50 12.64 -5.93
CA HIS A 228 10.56 12.42 -4.83
C HIS A 228 10.87 11.16 -4.00
N ALA A 229 11.62 10.21 -4.55
CA ALA A 229 11.95 8.97 -3.87
C ALA A 229 12.74 9.23 -2.57
N GLN A 230 12.39 8.52 -1.50
CA GLN A 230 13.15 8.52 -0.24
C GLN A 230 14.48 7.77 -0.41
N GLU A 231 14.49 6.70 -1.20
CA GLU A 231 15.70 6.00 -1.63
C GLU A 231 16.12 6.53 -3.00
N MET A 232 17.27 7.12 -3.06
CA MET A 232 17.77 7.80 -4.27
C MET A 232 18.59 6.92 -5.21
N ASP A 233 18.82 5.64 -4.90
CA ASP A 233 19.47 4.71 -5.81
C ASP A 233 18.52 4.38 -6.97
N PRO A 234 18.86 4.74 -8.22
CA PRO A 234 18.02 4.48 -9.38
C PRO A 234 17.70 2.98 -9.58
N ALA A 235 18.62 2.09 -9.21
CA ALA A 235 18.40 0.64 -9.35
C ALA A 235 17.36 0.14 -8.34
N VAL A 236 17.32 0.70 -7.13
CA VAL A 236 16.29 0.39 -6.12
C VAL A 236 14.94 0.93 -6.58
N ALA A 237 14.90 2.15 -7.13
CA ALA A 237 13.66 2.72 -7.68
C ALA A 237 13.10 1.86 -8.84
N ASP A 238 13.97 1.42 -9.77
CA ASP A 238 13.57 0.56 -10.89
C ASP A 238 13.05 -0.82 -10.39
N GLN A 239 13.70 -1.42 -9.38
CA GLN A 239 13.22 -2.66 -8.76
C GLN A 239 11.88 -2.46 -8.06
N HIS A 240 11.69 -1.34 -7.37
CA HIS A 240 10.45 -1.00 -6.71
C HIS A 240 9.29 -0.86 -7.73
N ILE A 241 9.50 -0.11 -8.80
CA ILE A 241 8.51 0.02 -9.88
C ILE A 241 8.18 -1.34 -10.48
N GLY A 242 9.21 -2.15 -10.83
CA GLY A 242 9.02 -3.46 -11.43
C GLY A 242 8.26 -4.45 -10.53
N LEU A 243 8.33 -4.29 -9.21
CA LEU A 243 7.64 -5.15 -8.26
C LEU A 243 6.18 -4.73 -8.02
N TYR A 244 5.91 -3.42 -7.95
CA TYR A 244 4.61 -2.91 -7.48
C TYR A 244 3.71 -2.39 -8.59
N VAL A 245 4.22 -2.16 -9.82
CA VAL A 245 3.43 -1.69 -10.96
C VAL A 245 3.26 -2.81 -11.97
N ASN A 246 2.06 -3.36 -12.06
CA ASN A 246 1.74 -4.54 -12.87
C ASN A 246 0.30 -4.44 -13.44
N GLU A 247 -0.21 -5.54 -14.01
CA GLU A 247 -1.54 -5.59 -14.59
C GLU A 247 -2.65 -5.17 -13.62
N PHE A 248 -2.54 -5.48 -12.34
CA PHE A 248 -3.51 -5.06 -11.32
C PHE A 248 -3.48 -3.55 -11.07
N THR A 249 -2.36 -2.88 -11.37
CA THR A 249 -2.28 -1.42 -11.34
C THR A 249 -3.12 -0.80 -12.45
N ALA A 250 -3.15 -1.40 -13.63
CA ALA A 250 -4.00 -0.93 -14.73
C ALA A 250 -5.47 -1.30 -14.54
N ASP A 251 -5.73 -2.51 -14.06
CA ASP A 251 -7.08 -2.98 -13.76
C ASP A 251 -7.06 -4.06 -12.67
N LEU A 252 -7.80 -3.81 -11.60
CA LEU A 252 -7.89 -4.73 -10.46
C LEU A 252 -8.46 -6.10 -10.87
N GLY A 253 -9.38 -6.13 -11.83
CA GLY A 253 -9.99 -7.35 -12.34
C GLY A 253 -10.72 -8.15 -11.27
N GLU A 254 -11.30 -9.30 -11.63
CA GLU A 254 -12.02 -10.16 -10.68
C GLU A 254 -11.10 -10.72 -9.60
N GLU A 255 -9.89 -11.17 -9.97
CA GLU A 255 -8.92 -11.75 -9.05
C GLU A 255 -8.45 -10.72 -7.99
N GLY A 256 -8.22 -9.48 -8.40
CA GLY A 256 -7.85 -8.41 -7.47
C GLY A 256 -8.99 -8.08 -6.50
N TYR A 257 -10.23 -8.01 -6.98
CA TYR A 257 -11.39 -7.83 -6.10
C TYR A 257 -11.60 -9.01 -5.16
N GLU A 258 -11.34 -10.24 -5.62
CA GLU A 258 -11.40 -11.44 -4.76
C GLU A 258 -10.34 -11.38 -3.66
N ALA A 259 -9.12 -10.98 -4.00
CA ALA A 259 -8.03 -10.80 -3.03
C ALA A 259 -8.39 -9.76 -1.94
N VAL A 260 -8.95 -8.62 -2.35
CA VAL A 260 -9.41 -7.57 -1.42
C VAL A 260 -10.54 -8.08 -0.51
N ARG A 261 -11.55 -8.74 -1.09
CA ARG A 261 -12.63 -9.33 -0.31
C ARG A 261 -12.12 -10.38 0.69
N ALA A 262 -11.23 -11.27 0.25
CA ALA A 262 -10.64 -12.29 1.10
C ALA A 262 -9.88 -11.69 2.28
N LEU A 263 -9.07 -10.65 2.04
CA LEU A 263 -8.33 -9.97 3.09
C LEU A 263 -9.27 -9.34 4.12
N LEU A 264 -10.21 -8.53 3.67
CA LEU A 264 -11.08 -7.77 4.57
C LEU A 264 -12.09 -8.67 5.32
N THR A 265 -12.57 -9.74 4.69
CA THR A 265 -13.42 -10.73 5.35
C THR A 265 -12.67 -11.47 6.47
N ARG A 266 -11.45 -11.92 6.21
CA ARG A 266 -10.61 -12.56 7.23
C ARG A 266 -10.28 -11.61 8.38
N ALA A 267 -9.93 -10.38 8.05
CA ALA A 267 -9.63 -9.37 9.05
C ALA A 267 -10.84 -9.01 9.93
N ALA A 268 -12.03 -8.94 9.34
CA ALA A 268 -13.26 -8.71 10.09
C ALA A 268 -13.61 -9.91 10.99
N ALA A 269 -13.39 -11.13 10.53
CA ALA A 269 -13.60 -12.34 11.34
C ALA A 269 -12.69 -12.39 12.58
N GLU A 270 -11.49 -11.84 12.49
CA GLU A 270 -10.54 -11.70 13.61
C GLU A 270 -10.76 -10.40 14.43
N GLY A 271 -11.79 -9.61 14.10
CA GLY A 271 -12.10 -8.35 14.80
C GLY A 271 -11.07 -7.23 14.56
N LEU A 272 -10.25 -7.34 13.52
CA LEU A 272 -9.20 -6.36 13.21
C LEU A 272 -9.72 -5.14 12.45
N VAL A 273 -10.82 -5.30 11.72
CA VAL A 273 -11.49 -4.24 10.97
C VAL A 273 -13.02 -4.38 11.14
N PRO A 274 -13.80 -3.30 10.90
CA PRO A 274 -15.25 -3.40 10.83
C PRO A 274 -15.70 -4.39 9.76
N PRO A 275 -16.85 -5.09 9.97
CA PRO A 275 -17.45 -5.91 8.93
C PRO A 275 -17.70 -5.11 7.66
N LEU A 276 -17.37 -5.70 6.50
CA LEU A 276 -17.54 -5.08 5.19
C LEU A 276 -18.80 -5.61 4.51
N ASP A 277 -19.65 -4.72 4.01
CA ASP A 277 -20.63 -5.09 2.99
C ASP A 277 -19.89 -5.38 1.68
N PRO A 278 -19.95 -6.62 1.14
CA PRO A 278 -19.28 -6.95 -0.12
C PRO A 278 -19.69 -6.05 -1.30
N GLY A 279 -20.92 -5.54 -1.28
CA GLY A 279 -21.43 -4.59 -2.28
C GLY A 279 -20.76 -3.21 -2.22
N ALA A 280 -20.19 -2.82 -1.08
CA ALA A 280 -19.51 -1.53 -0.91
C ALA A 280 -18.23 -1.39 -1.76
N LEU A 281 -17.63 -2.53 -2.18
CA LEU A 281 -16.47 -2.54 -3.06
C LEU A 281 -16.85 -2.37 -4.55
N ALA A 282 -18.12 -2.48 -4.90
CA ALA A 282 -18.54 -2.36 -6.29
C ALA A 282 -18.25 -0.96 -6.84
N PHE A 283 -17.55 -0.93 -7.97
CA PHE A 283 -17.34 0.31 -8.71
C PHE A 283 -18.62 0.67 -9.46
N PRO A 284 -19.04 1.95 -9.49
CA PRO A 284 -20.23 2.39 -10.21
C PRO A 284 -20.13 2.08 -11.70
N SER A 285 -21.06 1.26 -12.19
CA SER A 285 -21.22 0.90 -13.62
C SER A 285 -21.76 2.04 -14.46
#